data_e4ced6e96535d6f921c299976a3c1a34
#
_entry.id   e4ced6e96535d6f921c299976a3c1a34
#
_cell.length_a   1.000
_cell.length_b   1.000
_cell.length_c   1.000
_cell.angle_alpha   90.00
_cell.angle_beta   90.00
_cell.angle_gamma   90.00
#
_symmetry.space_group_name_H-M   'P 1'
#
loop_
_entity.id
_entity.type
_entity.pdbx_description
1 polymer ?
#
loop_
_entity_poly.entity_id
_entity_poly.type
_entity_poly.pdbx_seq_one_letter_code
_entity_poly.pdbx_strand_id
1 'polypeptide(L)'
;LTTDSSILTSIGNDFSFENIFSRQCEGLASKDDVVIGISTSGNSQNVVNGLVISKKNGCKTIGFLGNDGGKIKDIVDVAVIVNSKSTPRIQEVQRIIFHIICELAEQDLTD
;
A
#
# COMPACT_ATOMS: atom_id res chain seq x y z
N LEU A 1 8.46 -3.08 -0.79
CA LEU A 1 9.10 -2.08 -1.68
C LEU A 1 9.88 -0.99 -0.90
N THR A 2 10.12 -1.21 0.39
CA THR A 2 10.84 -0.25 1.24
C THR A 2 12.17 -0.79 1.76
N THR A 3 12.51 -2.05 1.49
CA THR A 3 13.70 -2.71 2.05
C THR A 3 14.99 -2.43 1.27
N ASP A 4 14.90 -2.11 -0.02
CA ASP A 4 16.04 -1.74 -0.83
C ASP A 4 16.26 -0.22 -0.80
N SER A 5 17.18 0.22 0.05
CA SER A 5 17.49 1.65 0.21
C SER A 5 18.15 2.25 -1.03
N SER A 6 18.87 1.44 -1.81
CA SER A 6 19.51 1.90 -3.05
C SER A 6 18.47 2.26 -4.11
N ILE A 7 17.41 1.45 -4.25
CA ILE A 7 16.30 1.73 -5.17
C ILE A 7 15.55 2.99 -4.73
N LEU A 8 15.23 3.10 -3.44
CA LEU A 8 14.51 4.28 -2.92
C LEU A 8 15.29 5.56 -3.14
N THR A 9 16.58 5.56 -2.85
CA THR A 9 17.41 6.75 -2.99
C THR A 9 17.69 7.11 -4.45
N SER A 10 17.92 6.14 -5.32
CA SER A 10 18.15 6.40 -6.76
C SER A 10 16.88 6.95 -7.44
N ILE A 11 15.74 6.33 -7.22
CA ILE A 11 14.48 6.84 -7.81
C ILE A 11 14.13 8.21 -7.23
N GLY A 12 14.28 8.40 -5.91
CA GLY A 12 14.03 9.68 -5.26
C GLY A 12 14.92 10.80 -5.79
N ASN A 13 16.19 10.50 -6.09
CA ASN A 13 17.14 11.46 -6.64
C ASN A 13 16.94 11.73 -8.14
N ASP A 14 16.74 10.70 -8.95
CA ASP A 14 16.74 10.79 -10.41
C ASP A 14 15.36 11.17 -10.99
N PHE A 15 14.29 10.88 -10.29
CA PHE A 15 12.91 11.19 -10.71
C PHE A 15 12.20 12.10 -9.71
N SER A 16 11.67 11.51 -8.61
CA SER A 16 11.13 12.23 -7.46
C SER A 16 10.76 11.25 -6.35
N PHE A 17 10.61 11.75 -5.14
CA PHE A 17 10.10 10.96 -4.01
C PHE A 17 8.69 10.40 -4.28
N GLU A 18 7.88 11.09 -5.05
CA GLU A 18 6.54 10.66 -5.42
C GLU A 18 6.53 9.40 -6.32
N ASN A 19 7.64 9.09 -6.96
CA ASN A 19 7.80 7.95 -7.87
C ASN A 19 8.49 6.74 -7.25
N ILE A 20 8.90 6.79 -5.99
CA ILE A 20 9.66 5.71 -5.36
C ILE A 20 8.95 4.36 -5.38
N PHE A 21 7.62 4.33 -5.27
CA PHE A 21 6.83 3.11 -5.34
C PHE A 21 6.32 2.81 -6.75
N SER A 22 5.89 3.81 -7.50
CA SER A 22 5.36 3.60 -8.84
C SER A 22 6.37 2.97 -9.78
N ARG A 23 7.64 3.41 -9.74
CA ARG A 23 8.73 2.83 -10.53
C ARG A 23 9.00 1.37 -10.17
N GLN A 24 8.95 1.02 -8.88
CA GLN A 24 9.10 -0.36 -8.45
C GLN A 24 7.90 -1.22 -8.87
N CYS A 25 6.68 -0.72 -8.69
CA CYS A 25 5.47 -1.42 -9.12
C CYS A 25 5.44 -1.63 -10.64
N GLU A 26 5.91 -0.66 -11.42
CA GLU A 26 6.00 -0.77 -12.88
C GLU A 26 6.87 -1.96 -13.31
N GLY A 27 7.98 -2.20 -12.60
CA GLY A 27 8.91 -3.27 -12.94
C GLY A 27 8.63 -4.62 -12.28
N LEU A 28 7.96 -4.65 -11.14
CA LEU A 28 7.81 -5.85 -10.31
C LEU A 28 6.38 -6.37 -10.24
N ALA A 29 5.38 -5.48 -10.25
CA ALA A 29 3.99 -5.87 -10.06
C ALA A 29 3.37 -6.33 -11.38
N SER A 30 2.79 -7.50 -11.36
CA SER A 30 2.19 -8.16 -12.53
C SER A 30 0.74 -8.57 -12.26
N LYS A 31 0.03 -8.92 -13.32
CA LYS A 31 -1.32 -9.48 -13.22
C LYS A 31 -1.35 -10.63 -12.21
N ASP A 32 -2.40 -10.67 -11.41
CA ASP A 32 -2.65 -11.64 -10.35
C ASP A 32 -1.88 -11.39 -9.03
N ASP A 33 -0.99 -10.39 -8.98
CA ASP A 33 -0.41 -9.94 -7.72
C ASP A 33 -1.40 -9.09 -6.91
N VAL A 34 -1.16 -9.05 -5.60
CA VAL A 34 -1.85 -8.15 -4.67
C VAL A 34 -0.88 -7.10 -4.18
N VAL A 35 -1.24 -5.83 -4.36
CA VAL A 35 -0.42 -4.70 -3.89
C VAL A 35 -1.15 -3.99 -2.76
N ILE A 36 -0.47 -3.89 -1.62
CA ILE A 36 -0.99 -3.24 -0.42
C ILE A 36 -0.33 -1.88 -0.26
N GLY A 37 -1.15 -0.82 -0.25
CA GLY A 37 -0.72 0.53 0.06
C GLY A 37 -1.07 0.92 1.48
N ILE A 38 -0.09 1.42 2.24
CA ILE A 38 -0.27 1.85 3.62
C ILE A 38 -0.11 3.37 3.68
N SER A 39 -1.15 4.07 4.11
CA SER A 39 -1.13 5.52 4.26
C SER A 39 -2.10 5.97 5.35
N THR A 40 -1.58 6.47 6.47
CA THR A 40 -2.43 6.95 7.57
C THR A 40 -3.33 8.12 7.18
N SER A 41 -2.87 9.01 6.31
CA SER A 41 -3.69 10.11 5.78
C SER A 41 -4.62 9.68 4.64
N GLY A 42 -4.30 8.57 3.97
CA GLY A 42 -4.95 8.18 2.72
C GLY A 42 -4.61 9.08 1.52
N ASN A 43 -3.63 9.97 1.66
CA ASN A 43 -3.31 10.99 0.65
C ASN A 43 -1.84 11.03 0.22
N SER A 44 -0.99 10.11 0.70
CA SER A 44 0.43 10.07 0.34
C SER A 44 0.59 9.84 -1.16
N GLN A 45 1.13 10.83 -1.87
CA GLN A 45 1.17 10.83 -3.34
C GLN A 45 1.99 9.66 -3.90
N ASN A 46 3.10 9.30 -3.26
CA ASN A 46 3.89 8.14 -3.67
C ASN A 46 3.11 6.82 -3.57
N VAL A 47 2.29 6.65 -2.54
CA VAL A 47 1.41 5.48 -2.38
C VAL A 47 0.29 5.49 -3.44
N VAL A 48 -0.33 6.65 -3.67
CA VAL A 48 -1.32 6.84 -4.75
C VAL A 48 -0.74 6.40 -6.09
N ASN A 49 0.44 6.92 -6.46
CA ASN A 49 1.08 6.62 -7.73
C ASN A 49 1.41 5.12 -7.86
N GLY A 50 1.91 4.50 -6.80
CA GLY A 50 2.17 3.05 -6.76
C GLY A 50 0.92 2.21 -6.99
N LEU A 51 -0.17 2.54 -6.31
CA LEU A 51 -1.45 1.82 -6.45
C LEU A 51 -2.08 2.00 -7.84
N VAL A 52 -2.02 3.19 -8.41
CA VAL A 52 -2.53 3.47 -9.76
C VAL A 52 -1.79 2.63 -10.81
N ILE A 53 -0.45 2.60 -10.76
CA ILE A 53 0.36 1.79 -11.67
C ILE A 53 0.09 0.28 -11.48
N SER A 54 0.00 -0.18 -10.24
CA SER A 54 -0.30 -1.58 -9.93
C SER A 54 -1.65 -2.02 -10.51
N LYS A 55 -2.66 -1.18 -10.36
CA LYS A 55 -3.99 -1.43 -10.93
C LYS A 55 -3.96 -1.47 -12.46
N LYS A 56 -3.20 -0.58 -13.10
CA LYS A 56 -2.98 -0.59 -14.54
C LYS A 56 -2.29 -1.86 -15.02
N ASN A 57 -1.40 -2.44 -14.22
CA ASN A 57 -0.74 -3.72 -14.50
C ASN A 57 -1.62 -4.95 -14.20
N GLY A 58 -2.86 -4.76 -13.78
CA GLY A 58 -3.83 -5.83 -13.52
C GLY A 58 -3.77 -6.43 -12.12
N CYS A 59 -3.05 -5.79 -11.19
CA CYS A 59 -2.99 -6.21 -9.81
C CYS A 59 -4.30 -5.91 -9.07
N LYS A 60 -4.60 -6.71 -8.05
CA LYS A 60 -5.56 -6.34 -7.01
C LYS A 60 -4.90 -5.37 -6.03
N THR A 61 -5.67 -4.41 -5.53
CA THR A 61 -5.14 -3.36 -4.66
C THR A 61 -5.91 -3.27 -3.35
N ILE A 62 -5.17 -3.17 -2.25
CA ILE A 62 -5.71 -3.00 -0.91
C ILE A 62 -5.10 -1.74 -0.30
N GLY A 63 -5.92 -0.88 0.29
CA GLY A 63 -5.46 0.29 1.04
C GLY A 63 -5.66 0.09 2.54
N PHE A 64 -4.58 0.20 3.33
CA PHE A 64 -4.66 0.33 4.78
C PHE A 64 -4.55 1.80 5.14
N LEU A 65 -5.66 2.38 5.55
CA LEU A 65 -5.85 3.82 5.60
C LEU A 65 -6.28 4.26 7.01
N GLY A 66 -6.07 5.52 7.30
CA GLY A 66 -6.59 6.17 8.48
C GLY A 66 -7.50 7.35 8.12
N ASN A 67 -7.88 8.14 9.11
CA ASN A 67 -8.77 9.28 8.95
C ASN A 67 -10.08 8.87 8.25
N ASP A 68 -10.40 9.51 7.15
CA ASP A 68 -11.57 9.20 6.30
C ASP A 68 -11.22 8.34 5.06
N GLY A 69 -9.98 7.88 4.97
CA GLY A 69 -9.45 7.10 3.85
C GLY A 69 -8.83 7.93 2.73
N GLY A 70 -9.00 9.24 2.74
CA GLY A 70 -8.42 10.16 1.75
C GLY A 70 -8.74 9.77 0.31
N LYS A 71 -7.84 10.12 -0.61
CA LYS A 71 -7.97 9.79 -2.04
C LYS A 71 -7.84 8.31 -2.33
N ILE A 72 -7.05 7.59 -1.53
CA ILE A 72 -6.72 6.19 -1.80
C ILE A 72 -7.95 5.30 -1.70
N LYS A 73 -8.90 5.58 -0.80
CA LYS A 73 -10.13 4.77 -0.65
C LYS A 73 -10.92 4.61 -1.95
N ASP A 74 -10.87 5.62 -2.83
CA ASP A 74 -11.65 5.63 -4.07
C ASP A 74 -10.94 4.95 -5.25
N ILE A 75 -9.64 4.63 -5.09
CA ILE A 75 -8.84 4.02 -6.15
C ILE A 75 -8.50 2.54 -5.92
N VAL A 76 -8.58 2.05 -4.69
CA VAL A 76 -8.28 0.64 -4.36
C VAL A 76 -9.50 -0.26 -4.53
N ASP A 77 -9.25 -1.56 -4.72
CA ASP A 77 -10.33 -2.56 -4.78
C ASP A 77 -10.90 -2.85 -3.39
N VAL A 78 -10.05 -2.82 -2.35
CA VAL A 78 -10.47 -2.98 -0.94
C VAL A 78 -9.82 -1.88 -0.10
N ALA A 79 -10.63 -1.12 0.63
CA ALA A 79 -10.16 -0.12 1.58
C ALA A 79 -10.44 -0.58 3.01
N VAL A 80 -9.38 -0.69 3.82
CA VAL A 80 -9.47 -0.94 5.25
C VAL A 80 -9.16 0.36 5.98
N ILE A 81 -10.18 1.00 6.53
CA ILE A 81 -10.09 2.35 7.08
C ILE A 81 -10.23 2.29 8.60
N VAL A 82 -9.21 2.75 9.31
CA VAL A 82 -9.29 3.02 10.74
C VAL A 82 -9.72 4.47 10.92
N ASN A 83 -10.99 4.69 11.21
CA ASN A 83 -11.57 6.03 11.34
C ASN A 83 -11.13 6.69 12.66
N SER A 84 -9.94 7.23 12.65
CA SER A 84 -9.32 7.97 13.74
C SER A 84 -8.42 9.07 13.17
N LYS A 85 -8.23 10.15 13.91
CA LYS A 85 -7.27 11.22 13.58
C LYS A 85 -5.93 11.05 14.30
N SER A 86 -5.82 10.06 15.17
CA SER A 86 -4.60 9.77 15.92
C SER A 86 -3.73 8.76 15.16
N THR A 87 -2.63 9.20 14.58
CA THR A 87 -1.69 8.34 13.85
C THR A 87 -1.23 7.11 14.67
N PRO A 88 -0.83 7.23 15.95
CA PRO A 88 -0.47 6.05 16.74
C PRO A 88 -1.60 5.04 16.87
N ARG A 89 -2.83 5.51 17.11
CA ARG A 89 -4.00 4.62 17.24
C ARG A 89 -4.32 3.91 15.92
N ILE A 90 -4.24 4.62 14.80
CA ILE A 90 -4.42 4.04 13.47
C ILE A 90 -3.41 2.91 13.25
N GLN A 91 -2.14 3.17 13.51
CA GLN A 91 -1.06 2.20 13.28
C GLN A 91 -1.13 0.99 14.21
N GLU A 92 -1.57 1.16 15.45
CA GLU A 92 -1.79 0.05 16.39
C GLU A 92 -2.89 -0.90 15.87
N VAL A 93 -4.01 -0.35 15.42
CA VAL A 93 -5.10 -1.16 14.84
C VAL A 93 -4.67 -1.82 13.53
N GLN A 94 -3.95 -1.11 12.66
CA GLN A 94 -3.44 -1.67 11.43
C GLN A 94 -2.50 -2.86 11.69
N ARG A 95 -1.68 -2.79 12.73
CA ARG A 95 -0.80 -3.91 13.11
C ARG A 95 -1.61 -5.16 13.50
N ILE A 96 -2.70 -5.01 14.25
CA ILE A 96 -3.60 -6.11 14.58
C ILE A 96 -4.20 -6.72 13.30
N ILE A 97 -4.66 -5.89 12.37
CA ILE A 97 -5.24 -6.32 11.11
C ILE A 97 -4.22 -7.10 10.27
N PHE A 98 -2.97 -6.65 10.20
CA PHE A 98 -1.91 -7.37 9.48
C PHE A 98 -1.70 -8.77 10.01
N HIS A 99 -1.67 -8.96 11.33
CA HIS A 99 -1.54 -10.28 11.95
C HIS A 99 -2.72 -11.18 11.60
N ILE A 100 -3.95 -10.67 11.67
CA ILE A 100 -5.15 -11.44 11.31
C ILE A 100 -5.09 -11.88 9.83
N ILE A 101 -4.71 -10.99 8.93
CA ILE A 101 -4.61 -11.31 7.49
C ILE A 101 -3.55 -12.37 7.24
N CYS A 102 -2.38 -12.26 7.88
CA CYS A 102 -1.33 -13.25 7.74
C CYS A 102 -1.78 -14.63 8.26
N GLU A 103 -2.45 -14.67 9.41
CA GLU A 103 -2.99 -15.90 9.99
C GLU A 103 -4.02 -16.56 9.07
N LEU A 104 -4.97 -15.79 8.55
CA LEU A 104 -5.99 -16.31 7.62
C LEU A 104 -5.36 -16.81 6.31
N ALA A 105 -4.41 -16.07 5.76
CA ALA A 105 -3.71 -16.47 4.54
C ALA A 105 -2.90 -17.75 4.74
N GLU A 106 -2.24 -17.90 5.89
CA GLU A 106 -1.51 -19.12 6.25
C GLU A 106 -2.45 -20.32 6.37
N GLN A 107 -3.60 -20.15 7.01
CA GLN A 107 -4.62 -21.20 7.11
C GLN A 107 -5.09 -21.66 5.73
N ASP A 108 -5.44 -20.73 4.85
CA ASP A 108 -5.90 -21.04 3.50
C ASP A 108 -4.85 -21.78 2.65
N LEU A 109 -3.56 -21.52 2.89
CA LEU A 109 -2.47 -22.16 2.15
C LEU A 109 -2.07 -23.55 2.70
N THR A 110 -2.42 -23.84 3.94
CA THR A 110 -2.03 -25.09 4.62
C THR A 110 -3.14 -26.14 4.70
N ASP A 111 -4.37 -25.73 4.48
CA ASP A 111 -5.55 -26.61 4.43
C ASP A 111 -5.81 -27.12 3.00
#